data_da0dc1dfdcf64c5d7c7b7657520b00f8
#
_entry.id   da0dc1dfdcf64c5d7c7b7657520b00f8
#
_cell.length_a   1.000
_cell.length_b   1.000
_cell.length_c   1.000
_cell.angle_alpha   90.00
_cell.angle_beta   90.00
_cell.angle_gamma   90.00
#
_symmetry.space_group_name_H-M   'P 1'
#
loop_
_entity.id
_entity.type
_entity.pdbx_description
1 polymer ?
#
loop_
_entity_poly.entity_id
_entity_poly.type
_entity_poly.pdbx_seq_one_letter_code
_entity_poly.pdbx_strand_id
1 'polypeptide(L)'
;MKITDLKMVPTKVGYRHQLIIKIETDEGIYGLGESGLSFRELAVMGALRHYRELLIGKDPFKIGAIWQDLYRSQYFEGGRVLAAAISAIDIALYDIKGKALGVPVYELLGGKHRDYVPLFATIGRPVGQAMIDGAHELLAAGWTAIRTGMHAPHEVNDAGEGVFEPWESVGETARWLNRLREAVGDRAMIGIDYHHRLSVAEAASFCQKLGRDTLDFLEEPIRDETPEAYEALRRMTHVPFAIGEEFASKWQFLPYIERGITRSEEHTSELQSRFGISY
;
A
#
# COMPACT_ATOMS: atom_id res chain seq x y z
N MET A 1 -1.10 -33.93 2.06
CA MET A 1 -2.02 -32.77 1.89
C MET A 1 -2.02 -32.32 0.44
N LYS A 2 -3.18 -32.11 -0.15
CA LYS A 2 -3.38 -31.60 -1.50
C LYS A 2 -4.42 -30.51 -1.52
N ILE A 3 -4.24 -29.51 -2.38
CA ILE A 3 -5.23 -28.45 -2.61
C ILE A 3 -6.44 -29.06 -3.32
N THR A 4 -7.63 -28.83 -2.79
CA THR A 4 -8.90 -29.35 -3.33
C THR A 4 -9.78 -28.26 -3.93
N ASP A 5 -9.72 -27.03 -3.44
CA ASP A 5 -10.50 -25.91 -3.95
C ASP A 5 -9.86 -24.56 -3.66
N LEU A 6 -10.24 -23.54 -4.46
CA LEU A 6 -9.99 -22.13 -4.24
C LEU A 6 -11.32 -21.39 -4.34
N LYS A 7 -11.76 -20.83 -3.23
CA LYS A 7 -12.99 -20.03 -3.12
C LYS A 7 -12.64 -18.54 -3.08
N MET A 8 -13.47 -17.74 -3.71
CA MET A 8 -13.31 -16.29 -3.81
C MET A 8 -14.50 -15.60 -3.18
N VAL A 9 -14.25 -14.68 -2.25
CA VAL A 9 -15.28 -13.98 -1.48
C VAL A 9 -15.06 -12.48 -1.65
N PRO A 10 -15.61 -11.87 -2.71
CA PRO A 10 -15.62 -10.42 -2.82
C PRO A 10 -16.52 -9.86 -1.70
N THR A 11 -16.01 -8.91 -0.96
CA THR A 11 -16.72 -8.34 0.19
C THR A 11 -16.54 -6.83 0.24
N LYS A 12 -17.49 -6.14 0.89
CA LYS A 12 -17.42 -4.71 1.13
C LYS A 12 -17.32 -4.43 2.61
N VAL A 13 -16.25 -3.75 3.00
CA VAL A 13 -16.00 -3.34 4.39
C VAL A 13 -15.96 -1.81 4.43
N GLY A 14 -17.00 -1.19 4.98
CA GLY A 14 -17.15 0.26 4.91
C GLY A 14 -17.24 0.74 3.45
N TYR A 15 -16.31 1.59 3.04
CA TYR A 15 -16.22 2.08 1.67
C TYR A 15 -15.27 1.26 0.77
N ARG A 16 -14.48 0.36 1.36
CA ARG A 16 -13.49 -0.45 0.64
C ARG A 16 -14.10 -1.74 0.12
N HIS A 17 -13.69 -2.12 -1.07
CA HIS A 17 -13.93 -3.44 -1.62
C HIS A 17 -12.69 -4.30 -1.40
N GLN A 18 -12.90 -5.49 -0.91
CA GLN A 18 -11.84 -6.48 -0.62
C GLN A 18 -12.18 -7.80 -1.29
N LEU A 19 -11.16 -8.54 -1.66
CA LEU A 19 -11.30 -9.89 -2.18
C LEU A 19 -10.53 -10.85 -1.28
N ILE A 20 -11.27 -11.61 -0.47
CA ILE A 20 -10.71 -12.68 0.34
C ILE A 20 -10.77 -13.98 -0.46
N ILE A 21 -9.71 -14.76 -0.40
CA ILE A 21 -9.69 -16.12 -0.94
C ILE A 21 -9.53 -17.13 0.18
N LYS A 22 -10.08 -18.33 -0.06
CA LYS A 22 -9.91 -19.50 0.81
C LYS A 22 -9.41 -20.67 -0.03
N ILE A 23 -8.25 -21.20 0.30
CA ILE A 23 -7.70 -22.43 -0.30
C ILE A 23 -8.00 -23.59 0.65
N GLU A 24 -8.70 -24.61 0.16
CA GLU A 24 -9.06 -25.80 0.90
C GLU A 24 -8.14 -26.98 0.56
N THR A 25 -7.97 -27.89 1.50
CA THR A 25 -7.16 -29.10 1.34
C THR A 25 -7.93 -30.37 1.68
N ASP A 26 -7.44 -31.53 1.21
CA ASP A 26 -8.00 -32.85 1.50
C ASP A 26 -7.85 -33.28 2.97
N GLU A 27 -7.06 -32.58 3.78
CA GLU A 27 -6.89 -32.85 5.21
C GLU A 27 -7.71 -31.90 6.11
N GLY A 28 -8.59 -31.08 5.52
CA GLY A 28 -9.47 -30.15 6.24
C GLY A 28 -8.80 -28.87 6.72
N ILE A 29 -7.49 -28.74 6.59
CA ILE A 29 -6.77 -27.50 6.83
C ILE A 29 -7.04 -26.56 5.65
N TYR A 30 -7.30 -25.29 5.93
CA TYR A 30 -7.48 -24.27 4.90
C TYR A 30 -6.65 -23.01 5.20
N GLY A 31 -6.32 -22.27 4.16
CA GLY A 31 -5.68 -20.95 4.28
C GLY A 31 -6.54 -19.84 3.74
N LEU A 32 -6.37 -18.68 4.34
CA LEU A 32 -6.98 -17.43 3.91
C LEU A 32 -5.91 -16.52 3.33
N GLY A 33 -6.26 -15.83 2.24
CA GLY A 33 -5.45 -14.79 1.65
C GLY A 33 -6.33 -13.61 1.23
N GLU A 34 -5.77 -12.43 1.20
CA GLU A 34 -6.42 -11.23 0.71
C GLU A 34 -5.69 -10.73 -0.54
N SER A 35 -6.45 -10.32 -1.54
CA SER A 35 -5.93 -9.62 -2.71
C SER A 35 -5.93 -8.12 -2.47
N GLY A 36 -4.87 -7.44 -2.82
CA GLY A 36 -4.85 -6.00 -2.99
C GLY A 36 -5.79 -5.53 -4.11
N LEU A 37 -5.60 -4.33 -4.63
CA LEU A 37 -6.34 -3.74 -5.74
C LEU A 37 -7.84 -3.58 -5.48
N SER A 38 -8.18 -2.85 -4.41
CA SER A 38 -9.56 -2.44 -4.14
C SER A 38 -10.21 -1.81 -5.38
N PHE A 39 -11.48 -2.12 -5.64
CA PHE A 39 -12.25 -1.75 -6.85
C PHE A 39 -11.79 -2.40 -8.17
N ARG A 40 -10.96 -3.46 -8.09
CA ARG A 40 -10.55 -4.30 -9.23
C ARG A 40 -10.76 -5.79 -8.96
N GLU A 41 -11.59 -6.12 -7.98
CA GLU A 41 -11.84 -7.49 -7.50
C GLU A 41 -12.24 -8.43 -8.64
N LEU A 42 -13.08 -7.97 -9.57
CA LEU A 42 -13.55 -8.81 -10.68
C LEU A 42 -12.42 -9.18 -11.64
N ALA A 43 -11.46 -8.27 -11.86
CA ALA A 43 -10.30 -8.56 -12.68
C ALA A 43 -9.38 -9.58 -12.00
N VAL A 44 -9.14 -9.42 -10.69
CA VAL A 44 -8.35 -10.37 -9.91
C VAL A 44 -9.06 -11.73 -9.81
N MET A 45 -10.37 -11.77 -9.64
CA MET A 45 -11.16 -13.01 -9.68
C MET A 45 -11.02 -13.74 -11.03
N GLY A 46 -10.93 -13.01 -12.13
CA GLY A 46 -10.64 -13.58 -13.44
C GLY A 46 -9.29 -14.32 -13.46
N ALA A 47 -8.23 -13.68 -12.95
CA ALA A 47 -6.91 -14.29 -12.82
C ALA A 47 -6.93 -15.50 -11.86
N LEU A 48 -7.60 -15.38 -10.72
CA LEU A 48 -7.73 -16.47 -9.74
C LEU A 48 -8.46 -17.69 -10.30
N ARG A 49 -9.50 -17.49 -11.13
CA ARG A 49 -10.18 -18.61 -11.83
C ARG A 49 -9.22 -19.35 -12.75
N HIS A 50 -8.38 -18.62 -13.47
CA HIS A 50 -7.35 -19.22 -14.32
C HIS A 50 -6.32 -19.98 -13.46
N TYR A 51 -5.81 -19.40 -12.40
CA TYR A 51 -4.83 -20.04 -11.51
C TYR A 51 -5.39 -21.22 -10.72
N ARG A 52 -6.69 -21.27 -10.44
CA ARG A 52 -7.32 -22.40 -9.76
C ARG A 52 -7.02 -23.73 -10.45
N GLU A 53 -7.10 -23.76 -11.76
CA GLU A 53 -6.82 -24.98 -12.55
C GLU A 53 -5.36 -25.45 -12.42
N LEU A 54 -4.44 -24.55 -12.17
CA LEU A 54 -3.02 -24.85 -11.93
C LEU A 54 -2.74 -25.29 -10.49
N LEU A 55 -3.64 -25.00 -9.55
CA LEU A 55 -3.45 -25.26 -8.12
C LEU A 55 -4.01 -26.59 -7.66
N ILE A 56 -5.15 -27.03 -8.22
CA ILE A 56 -5.84 -28.24 -7.75
C ILE A 56 -4.92 -29.46 -7.85
N GLY A 57 -4.87 -30.24 -6.75
CA GLY A 57 -4.04 -31.44 -6.63
C GLY A 57 -2.57 -31.16 -6.25
N LYS A 58 -2.12 -29.90 -6.22
CA LYS A 58 -0.75 -29.57 -5.79
C LYS A 58 -0.61 -29.68 -4.27
N ASP A 59 0.62 -29.92 -3.84
CA ASP A 59 1.03 -29.89 -2.45
C ASP A 59 1.20 -28.44 -1.98
N PRO A 60 0.37 -27.92 -1.04
CA PRO A 60 0.43 -26.54 -0.57
C PRO A 60 1.73 -26.18 0.14
N PHE A 61 2.54 -27.16 0.56
CA PHE A 61 3.84 -26.90 1.19
C PHE A 61 4.91 -26.45 0.18
N LYS A 62 4.69 -26.73 -1.12
CA LYS A 62 5.61 -26.34 -2.19
C LYS A 62 5.38 -24.90 -2.66
N ILE A 63 5.26 -23.96 -1.71
CA ILE A 63 4.90 -22.56 -1.95
C ILE A 63 5.78 -21.95 -3.06
N GLY A 64 7.10 -22.12 -2.96
CA GLY A 64 8.03 -21.59 -3.97
C GLY A 64 7.83 -22.13 -5.37
N ALA A 65 7.54 -23.42 -5.50
CA ALA A 65 7.27 -24.03 -6.80
C ALA A 65 5.93 -23.55 -7.37
N ILE A 66 4.89 -23.49 -6.54
CA ILE A 66 3.58 -22.97 -6.92
C ILE A 66 3.71 -21.53 -7.43
N TRP A 67 4.41 -20.67 -6.69
CA TRP A 67 4.62 -19.30 -7.10
C TRP A 67 5.31 -19.20 -8.47
N GLN A 68 6.36 -19.98 -8.70
CA GLN A 68 7.06 -20.00 -9.99
C GLN A 68 6.13 -20.46 -11.13
N ASP A 69 5.31 -21.49 -10.87
CA ASP A 69 4.35 -21.97 -11.85
C ASP A 69 3.30 -20.91 -12.20
N LEU A 70 2.78 -20.19 -11.19
CA LEU A 70 1.79 -19.13 -11.41
C LEU A 70 2.38 -17.92 -12.13
N TYR A 71 3.62 -17.53 -11.78
CA TYR A 71 4.28 -16.37 -12.34
C TYR A 71 4.84 -16.64 -13.74
N ARG A 72 5.44 -17.83 -13.96
CA ARG A 72 6.20 -18.17 -15.18
C ARG A 72 5.54 -19.21 -16.08
N SER A 73 4.31 -19.63 -15.79
CA SER A 73 3.60 -20.62 -16.59
C SER A 73 3.37 -20.20 -18.06
N GLN A 74 3.34 -18.90 -18.30
CA GLN A 74 3.21 -18.29 -19.62
C GLN A 74 4.20 -17.12 -19.77
N TYR A 75 4.43 -16.66 -21.01
CA TYR A 75 5.33 -15.54 -21.31
C TYR A 75 4.80 -14.17 -20.88
N PHE A 76 3.51 -14.05 -20.55
CA PHE A 76 2.83 -12.82 -20.18
C PHE A 76 2.73 -12.71 -18.64
N GLU A 77 3.87 -12.68 -18.00
CA GLU A 77 3.99 -12.65 -16.55
C GLU A 77 3.93 -11.21 -16.00
N GLY A 78 3.49 -11.08 -14.76
CA GLY A 78 3.54 -9.84 -14.02
C GLY A 78 2.34 -8.92 -14.22
N GLY A 79 2.55 -7.67 -13.81
CA GLY A 79 1.48 -6.67 -13.73
C GLY A 79 0.63 -6.80 -12.47
N ARG A 80 -0.01 -5.69 -12.08
CA ARG A 80 -0.68 -5.54 -10.78
C ARG A 80 -1.79 -6.59 -10.55
N VAL A 81 -2.61 -6.90 -11.56
CA VAL A 81 -3.73 -7.85 -11.40
C VAL A 81 -3.22 -9.27 -11.20
N LEU A 82 -2.26 -9.72 -12.01
CA LEU A 82 -1.70 -11.06 -11.87
C LEU A 82 -0.90 -11.21 -10.58
N ALA A 83 -0.09 -10.20 -10.23
CA ALA A 83 0.66 -10.19 -9.00
C ALA A 83 -0.25 -10.22 -7.75
N ALA A 84 -1.34 -9.45 -7.73
CA ALA A 84 -2.32 -9.45 -6.64
C ALA A 84 -2.99 -10.83 -6.47
N ALA A 85 -3.33 -11.51 -7.57
CA ALA A 85 -3.88 -12.86 -7.53
C ALA A 85 -2.86 -13.88 -6.99
N ILE A 86 -1.60 -13.81 -7.44
CA ILE A 86 -0.51 -14.68 -6.96
C ILE A 86 -0.24 -14.43 -5.47
N SER A 87 -0.21 -13.16 -5.05
CA SER A 87 0.02 -12.77 -3.67
C SER A 87 -1.06 -13.31 -2.73
N ALA A 88 -2.33 -13.21 -3.10
CA ALA A 88 -3.43 -13.78 -2.33
C ALA A 88 -3.27 -15.29 -2.14
N ILE A 89 -2.87 -16.02 -3.20
CA ILE A 89 -2.59 -17.46 -3.13
C ILE A 89 -1.40 -17.73 -2.21
N ASP A 90 -0.30 -17.00 -2.35
CA ASP A 90 0.91 -17.17 -1.56
C ASP A 90 0.64 -16.96 -0.05
N ILE A 91 -0.10 -15.91 0.30
CA ILE A 91 -0.56 -15.65 1.68
C ILE A 91 -1.36 -16.85 2.23
N ALA A 92 -2.33 -17.35 1.44
CA ALA A 92 -3.14 -18.49 1.85
C ALA A 92 -2.32 -19.78 2.02
N LEU A 93 -1.29 -19.99 1.19
CA LEU A 93 -0.40 -21.16 1.33
C LEU A 93 0.48 -21.06 2.58
N TYR A 94 0.99 -19.88 2.93
CA TYR A 94 1.70 -19.67 4.20
C TYR A 94 0.79 -19.88 5.40
N ASP A 95 -0.48 -19.46 5.34
CA ASP A 95 -1.47 -19.69 6.38
C ASP A 95 -1.77 -21.20 6.57
N ILE A 96 -1.92 -21.96 5.46
CA ILE A 96 -2.02 -23.43 5.52
C ILE A 96 -0.80 -24.04 6.21
N LYS A 97 0.40 -23.63 5.77
CA LYS A 97 1.65 -24.20 6.30
C LYS A 97 1.85 -23.88 7.78
N GLY A 98 1.56 -22.65 8.20
CA GLY A 98 1.60 -22.25 9.60
C GLY A 98 0.63 -23.08 10.47
N LYS A 99 -0.62 -23.23 10.02
CA LYS A 99 -1.63 -24.05 10.70
C LYS A 99 -1.24 -25.52 10.78
N ALA A 100 -0.74 -26.10 9.70
CA ALA A 100 -0.32 -27.49 9.66
C ALA A 100 0.87 -27.79 10.57
N LEU A 101 1.79 -26.86 10.72
CA LEU A 101 2.96 -26.96 11.59
C LEU A 101 2.71 -26.48 13.02
N GLY A 102 1.58 -25.84 13.29
CA GLY A 102 1.27 -25.26 14.60
C GLY A 102 2.13 -24.06 14.98
N VAL A 103 2.63 -23.30 13.97
CA VAL A 103 3.48 -22.13 14.19
C VAL A 103 2.89 -20.90 13.51
N PRO A 104 3.12 -19.69 14.04
CA PRO A 104 2.72 -18.45 13.36
C PRO A 104 3.55 -18.23 12.09
N VAL A 105 2.98 -17.55 11.10
CA VAL A 105 3.62 -17.35 9.79
C VAL A 105 4.98 -16.65 9.90
N TYR A 106 5.16 -15.73 10.83
CA TYR A 106 6.46 -15.05 11.00
C TYR A 106 7.62 -16.01 11.30
N GLU A 107 7.37 -17.17 11.95
CA GLU A 107 8.40 -18.19 12.16
C GLU A 107 8.85 -18.83 10.83
N LEU A 108 7.92 -18.94 9.87
CA LEU A 108 8.24 -19.43 8.52
C LEU A 108 8.99 -18.41 7.66
N LEU A 109 8.96 -17.14 8.06
CA LEU A 109 9.58 -16.02 7.35
C LEU A 109 10.92 -15.56 7.95
N GLY A 110 11.46 -16.31 8.92
CA GLY A 110 12.76 -16.02 9.52
C GLY A 110 12.72 -15.60 10.98
N GLY A 111 11.55 -15.64 11.60
CA GLY A 111 11.36 -15.33 13.01
C GLY A 111 10.89 -13.90 13.29
N LYS A 112 10.54 -13.68 14.53
CA LYS A 112 9.97 -12.41 14.99
C LYS A 112 11.07 -11.36 15.17
N HIS A 113 10.98 -10.28 14.44
CA HIS A 113 11.97 -9.19 14.51
C HIS A 113 11.66 -8.18 15.62
N ARG A 114 10.38 -7.93 15.94
CA ARG A 114 9.94 -7.03 17.01
C ARG A 114 8.57 -7.46 17.55
N ASP A 115 8.21 -6.97 18.71
CA ASP A 115 6.95 -7.35 19.38
C ASP A 115 5.76 -6.48 18.96
N TYR A 116 6.00 -5.33 18.34
CA TYR A 116 4.97 -4.41 17.87
C TYR A 116 5.40 -3.73 16.56
N VAL A 117 4.42 -3.27 15.80
CA VAL A 117 4.61 -2.44 14.61
C VAL A 117 4.01 -1.06 14.91
N PRO A 118 4.79 0.03 14.81
CA PRO A 118 4.22 1.38 14.87
C PRO A 118 3.22 1.59 13.73
N LEU A 119 2.08 2.15 14.05
CA LEU A 119 1.02 2.43 13.08
C LEU A 119 0.79 3.94 13.00
N PHE A 120 0.31 4.41 11.86
CA PHE A 120 -0.26 5.74 11.73
C PHE A 120 -1.78 5.68 11.58
N ALA A 121 -2.45 6.76 11.94
CA ALA A 121 -3.87 6.95 11.69
C ALA A 121 -4.10 8.01 10.62
N THR A 122 -5.02 7.76 9.70
CA THR A 122 -5.42 8.76 8.71
C THR A 122 -6.47 9.70 9.30
N ILE A 123 -6.25 11.01 9.15
CA ILE A 123 -7.24 12.04 9.50
C ILE A 123 -8.31 12.02 8.41
N GLY A 124 -9.43 11.37 8.69
CA GLY A 124 -10.56 11.24 7.75
C GLY A 124 -11.41 12.52 7.63
N ARG A 125 -10.77 13.69 7.61
CA ARG A 125 -11.43 15.00 7.56
C ARG A 125 -10.81 15.88 6.48
N PRO A 126 -11.60 16.78 5.86
CA PRO A 126 -11.10 17.67 4.81
C PRO A 126 -10.03 18.61 5.37
N VAL A 127 -9.14 19.03 4.48
CA VAL A 127 -8.11 20.05 4.76
C VAL A 127 -8.81 21.34 5.22
N GLY A 128 -8.36 21.88 6.34
CA GLY A 128 -8.99 23.01 7.01
C GLY A 128 -8.95 22.87 8.52
N GLN A 129 -9.77 23.63 9.24
CA GLN A 129 -9.90 23.53 10.69
C GLN A 129 -10.30 22.11 11.12
N ALA A 130 -11.21 21.47 10.38
CA ALA A 130 -11.64 20.10 10.66
C ALA A 130 -10.48 19.07 10.67
N MET A 131 -9.46 19.28 9.84
CA MET A 131 -8.24 18.46 9.86
C MET A 131 -7.48 18.61 11.18
N ILE A 132 -7.34 19.84 11.69
CA ILE A 132 -6.68 20.11 12.98
C ILE A 132 -7.47 19.50 14.14
N ASP A 133 -8.79 19.63 14.11
CA ASP A 133 -9.67 19.05 15.13
C ASP A 133 -9.55 17.51 15.13
N GLY A 134 -9.55 16.90 13.95
CA GLY A 134 -9.34 15.46 13.80
C GLY A 134 -7.95 14.99 14.28
N ALA A 135 -6.91 15.78 14.06
CA ALA A 135 -5.58 15.49 14.60
C ALA A 135 -5.56 15.50 16.13
N HIS A 136 -6.23 16.47 16.75
CA HIS A 136 -6.34 16.52 18.22
C HIS A 136 -7.12 15.31 18.77
N GLU A 137 -8.17 14.86 18.11
CA GLU A 137 -8.90 13.64 18.48
C GLU A 137 -7.99 12.40 18.42
N LEU A 138 -7.21 12.26 17.36
CA LEU A 138 -6.25 11.15 17.22
C LEU A 138 -5.15 11.20 18.28
N LEU A 139 -4.59 12.37 18.56
CA LEU A 139 -3.61 12.55 19.63
C LEU A 139 -4.20 12.19 21.01
N ALA A 140 -5.44 12.59 21.29
CA ALA A 140 -6.14 12.23 22.52
C ALA A 140 -6.40 10.72 22.64
N ALA A 141 -6.55 10.03 21.51
CA ALA A 141 -6.65 8.58 21.45
C ALA A 141 -5.28 7.85 21.52
N GLY A 142 -4.17 8.58 21.63
CA GLY A 142 -2.83 8.03 21.81
C GLY A 142 -2.03 7.79 20.54
N TRP A 143 -2.50 8.26 19.37
CA TRP A 143 -1.75 8.16 18.13
C TRP A 143 -0.56 9.12 18.12
N THR A 144 0.61 8.61 17.73
CA THR A 144 1.86 9.37 17.63
C THR A 144 2.36 9.52 16.19
N ALA A 145 1.63 8.99 15.23
CA ALA A 145 1.84 9.20 13.81
C ALA A 145 0.47 9.38 13.14
N ILE A 146 0.33 10.43 12.37
CA ILE A 146 -0.92 10.80 11.69
C ILE A 146 -0.64 11.13 10.22
N ARG A 147 -1.58 10.79 9.35
CA ARG A 147 -1.52 11.10 7.93
C ARG A 147 -2.79 11.85 7.51
N THR A 148 -2.65 12.82 6.63
CA THR A 148 -3.78 13.51 6.01
C THR A 148 -3.76 13.34 4.50
N GLY A 149 -4.86 13.68 3.83
CA GLY A 149 -4.91 13.85 2.38
C GLY A 149 -4.71 15.31 1.99
N MET A 150 -4.62 15.55 0.68
CA MET A 150 -4.54 16.88 0.09
C MET A 150 -5.91 17.56 0.05
N HIS A 151 -5.89 18.89 -0.10
CA HIS A 151 -7.08 19.63 -0.46
C HIS A 151 -7.51 19.24 -1.89
N ALA A 152 -8.74 18.78 -2.02
CA ALA A 152 -9.39 18.56 -3.31
C ALA A 152 -10.52 19.61 -3.43
N PRO A 153 -10.39 20.59 -4.30
CA PRO A 153 -11.47 21.55 -4.56
C PRO A 153 -12.74 20.83 -5.02
N HIS A 154 -13.87 21.33 -4.58
CA HIS A 154 -15.18 20.76 -4.93
C HIS A 154 -15.73 21.27 -6.27
N GLU A 155 -14.86 21.65 -7.19
CA GLU A 155 -15.36 21.90 -8.53
C GLU A 155 -15.84 20.58 -9.14
N VAL A 156 -17.10 20.58 -9.50
CA VAL A 156 -17.78 19.45 -10.12
C VAL A 156 -17.95 19.82 -11.58
N ASN A 157 -17.44 18.99 -12.49
CA ASN A 157 -17.71 19.17 -13.92
C ASN A 157 -19.21 18.95 -14.22
N ASP A 158 -19.62 19.24 -15.46
CA ASP A 158 -21.03 19.08 -15.88
C ASP A 158 -21.59 17.66 -15.71
N ALA A 159 -20.70 16.65 -15.55
CA ALA A 159 -21.08 15.27 -15.27
C ALA A 159 -21.20 14.95 -13.77
N GLY A 160 -20.95 15.91 -12.87
CA GLY A 160 -21.00 15.73 -11.44
C GLY A 160 -19.73 15.12 -10.84
N GLU A 161 -18.61 15.12 -11.57
CA GLU A 161 -17.32 14.57 -11.14
C GLU A 161 -16.42 15.68 -10.58
N GLY A 162 -15.75 15.39 -9.48
CA GLY A 162 -14.78 16.32 -8.88
C GLY A 162 -13.56 16.52 -9.78
N VAL A 163 -13.21 17.77 -10.06
CA VAL A 163 -11.99 18.14 -10.79
C VAL A 163 -10.90 18.48 -9.78
N PHE A 164 -9.74 17.87 -9.95
CA PHE A 164 -8.57 18.18 -9.13
C PHE A 164 -7.73 19.25 -9.81
N GLU A 165 -7.59 20.41 -9.12
CA GLU A 165 -6.79 21.53 -9.60
C GLU A 165 -5.51 21.65 -8.75
N PRO A 166 -4.34 21.26 -9.29
CA PRO A 166 -3.08 21.25 -8.53
C PRO A 166 -2.70 22.60 -7.93
N TRP A 167 -2.89 23.69 -8.67
CA TRP A 167 -2.46 25.01 -8.21
C TRP A 167 -3.23 25.48 -6.96
N GLU A 168 -4.52 25.17 -6.86
CA GLU A 168 -5.33 25.47 -5.67
C GLU A 168 -4.98 24.51 -4.53
N SER A 169 -4.88 23.21 -4.84
CA SER A 169 -4.56 22.18 -3.88
C SER A 169 -3.23 22.43 -3.19
N VAL A 170 -2.18 22.73 -3.97
CA VAL A 170 -0.82 22.95 -3.45
C VAL A 170 -0.76 24.09 -2.45
N GLY A 171 -1.37 25.22 -2.77
CA GLY A 171 -1.35 26.40 -1.90
C GLY A 171 -2.10 26.19 -0.61
N GLU A 172 -3.32 25.69 -0.73
CA GLU A 172 -4.23 25.50 0.42
C GLU A 172 -3.73 24.39 1.35
N THR A 173 -3.30 23.27 0.78
CA THR A 173 -2.76 22.15 1.56
C THR A 173 -1.52 22.55 2.35
N ALA A 174 -0.55 23.23 1.72
CA ALA A 174 0.66 23.69 2.39
C ALA A 174 0.35 24.67 3.53
N ARG A 175 -0.58 25.59 3.33
CA ARG A 175 -1.00 26.56 4.35
C ARG A 175 -1.56 25.86 5.59
N TRP A 176 -2.44 24.87 5.39
CA TRP A 176 -3.06 24.15 6.49
C TRP A 176 -2.14 23.15 7.16
N LEU A 177 -1.20 22.56 6.45
CA LEU A 177 -0.18 21.69 7.04
C LEU A 177 0.76 22.45 7.98
N ASN A 178 1.16 23.67 7.60
CA ASN A 178 1.95 24.52 8.50
C ASN A 178 1.17 24.79 9.80
N ARG A 179 -0.12 25.12 9.71
CA ARG A 179 -0.99 25.30 10.88
C ARG A 179 -1.19 24.01 11.68
N LEU A 180 -1.31 22.87 10.98
CA LEU A 180 -1.41 21.57 11.63
C LEU A 180 -0.16 21.28 12.47
N ARG A 181 1.04 21.53 11.91
CA ARG A 181 2.30 21.36 12.65
C ARG A 181 2.37 22.30 13.85
N GLU A 182 1.96 23.55 13.71
CA GLU A 182 1.88 24.51 14.83
C GLU A 182 0.95 24.00 15.95
N ALA A 183 -0.21 23.44 15.60
CA ALA A 183 -1.19 22.93 16.55
C ALA A 183 -0.76 21.61 17.21
N VAL A 184 -0.13 20.71 16.47
CA VAL A 184 0.32 19.39 16.93
C VAL A 184 1.67 19.48 17.65
N GLY A 185 2.57 20.36 17.19
CA GLY A 185 3.96 20.42 17.68
C GLY A 185 4.68 19.10 17.40
N ASP A 186 5.54 18.68 18.30
CA ASP A 186 6.34 17.44 18.20
C ASP A 186 5.62 16.20 18.79
N ARG A 187 4.32 16.30 19.05
CA ARG A 187 3.56 15.20 19.68
C ARG A 187 3.27 14.04 18.73
N ALA A 188 3.34 14.27 17.42
CA ALA A 188 3.20 13.23 16.41
C ALA A 188 4.02 13.49 15.16
N MET A 189 4.39 12.41 14.48
CA MET A 189 4.79 12.47 13.08
C MET A 189 3.60 12.86 12.21
N ILE A 190 3.83 13.70 11.20
CA ILE A 190 2.80 14.14 10.25
C ILE A 190 3.21 13.74 8.85
N GLY A 191 2.38 12.96 8.19
CA GLY A 191 2.48 12.63 6.77
C GLY A 191 1.32 13.18 5.97
N ILE A 192 1.53 13.28 4.66
CA ILE A 192 0.48 13.57 3.69
C ILE A 192 0.57 12.63 2.51
N ASP A 193 -0.59 12.22 2.00
CA ASP A 193 -0.74 11.41 0.80
C ASP A 193 -1.32 12.25 -0.34
N TYR A 194 -0.59 12.31 -1.45
CA TYR A 194 -0.99 13.07 -2.63
C TYR A 194 -1.54 12.18 -3.77
N HIS A 195 -1.47 10.87 -3.63
CA HIS A 195 -2.02 9.92 -4.60
C HIS A 195 -1.60 10.22 -6.06
N HIS A 196 -0.31 10.43 -6.31
CA HIS A 196 0.30 10.66 -7.65
C HIS A 196 -0.26 11.86 -8.43
N ARG A 197 -0.83 12.85 -7.76
CA ARG A 197 -1.60 13.93 -8.39
C ARG A 197 -0.77 15.08 -8.94
N LEU A 198 0.49 15.21 -8.55
CA LEU A 198 1.32 16.36 -8.89
C LEU A 198 2.34 16.02 -9.99
N SER A 199 2.73 17.03 -10.75
CA SER A 199 3.98 17.02 -11.52
C SER A 199 5.19 17.30 -10.60
N VAL A 200 6.41 17.07 -11.11
CA VAL A 200 7.65 17.39 -10.37
C VAL A 200 7.69 18.85 -9.94
N ALA A 201 7.27 19.78 -10.82
CA ALA A 201 7.28 21.20 -10.53
C ALA A 201 6.26 21.58 -9.44
N GLU A 202 5.06 21.02 -9.48
CA GLU A 202 4.02 21.24 -8.47
C GLU A 202 4.40 20.65 -7.13
N ALA A 203 4.96 19.43 -7.10
CA ALA A 203 5.44 18.80 -5.88
C ALA A 203 6.61 19.59 -5.26
N ALA A 204 7.54 20.10 -6.08
CA ALA A 204 8.60 20.99 -5.60
C ALA A 204 8.03 22.29 -5.03
N SER A 205 7.07 22.92 -5.74
CA SER A 205 6.37 24.12 -5.26
C SER A 205 5.63 23.87 -3.95
N PHE A 206 4.98 22.73 -3.81
CA PHE A 206 4.34 22.31 -2.55
C PHE A 206 5.35 22.26 -1.41
N CYS A 207 6.43 21.49 -1.59
CA CYS A 207 7.46 21.34 -0.55
C CYS A 207 8.10 22.69 -0.15
N GLN A 208 8.30 23.61 -1.12
CA GLN A 208 8.86 24.93 -0.86
C GLN A 208 7.93 25.89 -0.10
N LYS A 209 6.63 25.61 -0.07
CA LYS A 209 5.64 26.35 0.73
C LYS A 209 5.51 25.85 2.16
N LEU A 210 6.09 24.71 2.48
CA LEU A 210 6.11 24.17 3.82
C LEU A 210 7.20 24.83 4.67
N GLY A 211 6.88 25.09 5.92
CA GLY A 211 7.89 25.40 6.92
C GLY A 211 8.86 24.24 7.12
N ARG A 212 10.03 24.54 7.66
CA ARG A 212 11.00 23.50 7.99
C ARG A 212 10.34 22.53 9.01
N ASP A 213 10.56 21.24 8.78
CA ASP A 213 10.06 20.17 9.66
C ASP A 213 8.53 20.09 9.79
N THR A 214 7.78 20.70 8.83
CA THR A 214 6.32 20.62 8.81
C THR A 214 5.84 19.19 8.56
N LEU A 215 6.49 18.47 7.63
CA LEU A 215 6.18 17.08 7.29
C LEU A 215 7.34 16.16 7.63
N ASP A 216 7.00 15.00 8.18
CA ASP A 216 7.94 13.90 8.41
C ASP A 216 8.04 12.99 7.17
N PHE A 217 6.95 12.89 6.36
CA PHE A 217 6.96 12.20 5.07
C PHE A 217 5.89 12.72 4.13
N LEU A 218 6.19 12.61 2.83
CA LEU A 218 5.31 12.92 1.71
C LEU A 218 5.11 11.65 0.88
N GLU A 219 3.89 11.14 0.90
CA GLU A 219 3.50 9.90 0.25
C GLU A 219 3.03 10.20 -1.17
N GLU A 220 3.53 9.43 -2.11
CA GLU A 220 3.17 9.40 -3.54
C GLU A 220 2.83 10.78 -4.15
N PRO A 221 3.74 11.79 -4.07
CA PRO A 221 3.44 13.11 -4.61
C PRO A 221 3.28 13.14 -6.13
N ILE A 222 4.10 12.36 -6.83
CA ILE A 222 4.16 12.28 -8.29
C ILE A 222 4.05 10.83 -8.75
N ARG A 223 3.80 10.60 -10.03
CA ARG A 223 3.74 9.24 -10.58
C ARG A 223 5.07 8.52 -10.44
N ASP A 224 4.99 7.24 -10.15
CA ASP A 224 6.11 6.37 -9.81
C ASP A 224 6.66 5.55 -11.00
N GLU A 225 6.27 5.89 -12.22
CA GLU A 225 6.74 5.18 -13.42
C GLU A 225 8.20 5.50 -13.78
N THR A 226 8.72 6.63 -13.29
CA THR A 226 10.05 7.14 -13.68
C THR A 226 10.87 7.54 -12.45
N PRO A 227 11.82 6.71 -12.00
CA PRO A 227 12.68 7.05 -10.86
C PRO A 227 13.43 8.37 -11.01
N GLU A 228 13.79 8.76 -12.25
CA GLU A 228 14.49 10.02 -12.56
C GLU A 228 13.65 11.24 -12.19
N ALA A 229 12.31 11.17 -12.29
CA ALA A 229 11.42 12.24 -11.85
C ALA A 229 11.51 12.45 -10.33
N TYR A 230 11.53 11.36 -9.57
CA TYR A 230 11.73 11.42 -8.12
C TYR A 230 13.13 11.87 -7.73
N GLU A 231 14.17 11.50 -8.47
CA GLU A 231 15.51 12.05 -8.26
C GLU A 231 15.56 13.56 -8.48
N ALA A 232 14.89 14.05 -9.53
CA ALA A 232 14.80 15.49 -9.79
C ALA A 232 14.08 16.20 -8.64
N LEU A 233 12.95 15.67 -8.17
CA LEU A 233 12.22 16.21 -7.03
C LEU A 233 13.06 16.18 -5.76
N ARG A 234 13.82 15.10 -5.52
CA ARG A 234 14.69 14.93 -4.34
C ARG A 234 15.74 16.03 -4.21
N ARG A 235 16.23 16.56 -5.32
CA ARG A 235 17.18 17.68 -5.32
C ARG A 235 16.55 19.03 -4.94
N MET A 236 15.22 19.11 -4.97
CA MET A 236 14.46 20.34 -4.72
C MET A 236 13.83 20.39 -3.33
N THR A 237 13.86 19.28 -2.58
CA THR A 237 13.25 19.21 -1.26
C THR A 237 14.02 18.29 -0.31
N HIS A 238 13.89 18.55 1.00
CA HIS A 238 14.41 17.70 2.06
C HIS A 238 13.35 16.78 2.68
N VAL A 239 12.07 16.94 2.31
CA VAL A 239 10.99 16.11 2.84
C VAL A 239 11.20 14.66 2.42
N PRO A 240 11.19 13.69 3.35
CA PRO A 240 11.28 12.27 3.00
C PRO A 240 10.09 11.81 2.18
N PHE A 241 10.30 10.91 1.22
CA PHE A 241 9.23 10.31 0.43
C PHE A 241 8.87 8.93 0.93
N ALA A 242 7.57 8.63 0.93
CA ALA A 242 7.00 7.29 1.03
C ALA A 242 6.48 6.91 -0.36
N ILE A 243 6.96 5.80 -0.92
CA ILE A 243 6.69 5.42 -2.31
C ILE A 243 6.50 3.91 -2.37
N GLY A 244 5.63 3.43 -3.26
CA GLY A 244 5.61 2.05 -3.66
C GLY A 244 4.26 1.34 -3.55
N GLU A 245 3.18 2.00 -3.19
CA GLU A 245 1.86 1.37 -3.13
C GLU A 245 1.40 0.79 -4.48
N GLU A 246 1.92 1.30 -5.60
CA GLU A 246 1.60 0.82 -6.93
C GLU A 246 2.56 -0.27 -7.45
N PHE A 247 3.66 -0.57 -6.75
CA PHE A 247 4.64 -1.54 -7.22
C PHE A 247 4.16 -2.98 -7.02
N ALA A 248 4.29 -3.77 -8.07
CA ALA A 248 3.90 -5.17 -8.11
C ALA A 248 5.10 -6.13 -8.17
N SER A 249 6.32 -5.61 -8.03
CA SER A 249 7.54 -6.42 -8.05
C SER A 249 8.71 -5.71 -7.37
N LYS A 250 9.64 -6.50 -6.83
CA LYS A 250 10.91 -5.96 -6.29
C LYS A 250 11.74 -5.19 -7.33
N TRP A 251 11.59 -5.51 -8.61
CA TRP A 251 12.30 -4.83 -9.69
C TRP A 251 11.83 -3.39 -9.88
N GLN A 252 10.57 -3.10 -9.55
CA GLN A 252 10.06 -1.74 -9.54
C GLN A 252 10.58 -0.94 -8.35
N PHE A 253 10.73 -1.57 -7.16
CA PHE A 253 11.32 -0.94 -5.98
C PHE A 253 12.82 -0.70 -6.09
N LEU A 254 13.56 -1.62 -6.68
CA LEU A 254 15.01 -1.65 -6.65
C LEU A 254 15.66 -0.31 -7.07
N PRO A 255 15.24 0.35 -8.17
CA PRO A 255 15.83 1.64 -8.56
C PRO A 255 15.64 2.74 -7.51
N TYR A 256 14.54 2.73 -6.77
CA TYR A 256 14.25 3.72 -5.72
C TYR A 256 15.14 3.52 -4.49
N ILE A 257 15.36 2.25 -4.12
CA ILE A 257 16.23 1.88 -3.00
C ILE A 257 17.69 2.17 -3.32
N GLU A 258 18.18 1.68 -4.46
CA GLU A 258 19.58 1.86 -4.88
C GLU A 258 19.99 3.33 -5.02
N ARG A 259 19.06 4.17 -5.46
CA ARG A 259 19.28 5.61 -5.61
C ARG A 259 19.01 6.42 -4.33
N GLY A 260 18.58 5.78 -3.25
CA GLY A 260 18.27 6.44 -1.98
C GLY A 260 17.14 7.47 -2.08
N ILE A 261 16.17 7.25 -2.97
CA ILE A 261 15.08 8.17 -3.21
C ILE A 261 14.05 8.12 -2.09
N THR A 262 13.69 6.93 -1.66
CA THR A 262 12.72 6.70 -0.57
C THR A 262 13.41 6.46 0.77
N ARG A 263 12.79 6.91 1.86
CA ARG A 263 13.19 6.57 3.24
C ARG A 263 12.20 5.65 3.93
N SER A 264 10.98 5.59 3.44
CA SER A 264 9.95 4.65 3.89
C SER A 264 9.41 3.92 2.68
N GLU A 265 9.21 2.63 2.84
CA GLU A 265 8.58 1.78 1.84
C GLU A 265 7.13 1.59 2.23
N GLU A 266 6.24 1.85 1.29
CA GLU A 266 4.87 1.39 1.40
C GLU A 266 4.82 -0.04 0.90
N HIS A 267 4.42 -0.95 1.78
CA HIS A 267 4.31 -2.35 1.43
C HIS A 267 2.96 -2.60 0.78
N THR A 268 3.03 -3.00 -0.48
CA THR A 268 1.90 -3.70 -1.08
C THR A 268 1.88 -5.15 -0.61
N SER A 269 0.71 -5.74 -0.50
CA SER A 269 0.56 -7.16 -0.13
C SER A 269 1.35 -8.10 -1.05
N GLU A 270 1.63 -7.68 -2.27
CA GLU A 270 2.38 -8.42 -3.28
C GLU A 270 3.86 -8.62 -2.94
N LEU A 271 4.43 -7.73 -2.15
CA LEU A 271 5.85 -7.79 -1.75
C LEU A 271 6.07 -8.47 -0.41
N GLN A 272 5.06 -8.49 0.45
CA GLN A 272 5.16 -9.09 1.78
C GLN A 272 5.40 -10.59 1.75
N SER A 273 4.99 -11.27 0.69
CA SER A 273 5.01 -12.72 0.63
C SER A 273 6.38 -13.36 0.40
N ARG A 274 7.39 -12.64 -0.10
CA ARG A 274 8.64 -13.28 -0.50
C ARG A 274 9.95 -12.66 -0.06
N PHE A 275 9.94 -11.43 0.33
CA PHE A 275 11.17 -10.76 0.71
C PHE A 275 10.93 -10.02 2.02
N GLY A 276 11.24 -10.70 3.12
CA GLY A 276 11.53 -10.01 4.36
C GLY A 276 12.73 -9.09 4.12
N ILE A 277 12.51 -7.96 3.47
CA ILE A 277 13.43 -6.86 3.52
C ILE A 277 13.18 -6.22 4.87
N SER A 278 13.80 -6.78 5.90
CA SER A 278 13.97 -6.08 7.16
C SER A 278 15.23 -5.23 7.02
N TYR A 279 15.09 -3.95 7.09
CA TYR A 279 16.16 -3.05 7.46
C TYR A 279 16.14 -2.82 8.98
#